data_2fa904f95175f7dde7da5703eb6c5013
#
_entry.id   2fa904f95175f7dde7da5703eb6c5013
#
_cell.length_a   1.000
_cell.length_b   1.000
_cell.length_c   1.000
_cell.angle_alpha   90.00
_cell.angle_beta   90.00
_cell.angle_gamma   90.00
#
_symmetry.space_group_name_H-M   'P 1'
#
loop_
_entity.id
_entity.type
_entity.pdbx_description
1 polymer ?
#
loop_
_entity_poly.entity_id
_entity_poly.type
_entity_poly.pdbx_seq_one_letter_code
_entity_poly.pdbx_strand_id
1 'polypeptide(L)'
;QGGRKAGIPGEDAQGVMTAVDFLRTVGGNPDYPVEGEVVVVGGGNVAIDVARSSVRCGANSVSMFCLESRDAMPASVEEVEEARVEGVDVNCGWGPKEILTENGKVTGIVFKKCLSVLDENGRFAPVYDENQTKTVACSHVYLSIGQAIEWGHLLDGSKVELGRGNGAVADSLTYQTAQEDIFVGGDVYTGPKFAIDAIAAGKEGAVSIHRFVQPNTSLTIGRNRRDFIALDKENISVAQYDTGDRQVPGVDKSIDQKHSFRDAHLTYTEAQVKAETARCLGCGASVVDPNKCIG
;
A
#
# COMPACT_ATOMS: atom_id res chain seq x y z
N GLN A 1 -5.81 -8.91 -8.81
CA GLN A 1 -5.13 -7.62 -9.09
C GLN A 1 -3.90 -7.87 -9.94
N GLY A 2 -3.67 -7.04 -10.95
CA GLY A 2 -2.47 -6.97 -11.76
C GLY A 2 -1.74 -5.64 -11.56
N GLY A 3 -0.43 -5.64 -11.81
CA GLY A 3 0.35 -4.40 -11.80
C GLY A 3 0.07 -3.56 -13.05
N ARG A 4 0.09 -2.25 -12.90
CA ARG A 4 -0.06 -1.34 -14.04
C ARG A 4 1.23 -1.25 -14.83
N LYS A 5 1.09 -1.18 -16.16
CA LYS A 5 2.17 -0.86 -17.08
C LYS A 5 2.33 0.66 -17.22
N ALA A 6 3.54 1.10 -17.51
CA ALA A 6 3.86 2.51 -17.69
C ALA A 6 3.48 3.05 -19.08
N GLY A 7 3.33 2.16 -20.07
CA GLY A 7 3.09 2.52 -21.47
C GLY A 7 4.33 3.14 -22.13
N ILE A 8 5.52 2.74 -21.71
CA ILE A 8 6.79 3.24 -22.23
C ILE A 8 7.51 2.19 -23.10
N PRO A 9 8.35 2.62 -24.05
CA PRO A 9 9.15 1.69 -24.85
C PRO A 9 10.01 0.77 -23.97
N GLY A 10 10.08 -0.51 -24.34
CA GLY A 10 10.93 -1.50 -23.67
C GLY A 10 10.32 -2.19 -22.46
N GLU A 11 9.09 -1.84 -22.05
CA GLU A 11 8.46 -2.40 -20.83
C GLU A 11 8.08 -3.90 -20.92
N ASP A 12 8.12 -4.49 -22.12
CA ASP A 12 7.87 -5.92 -22.32
C ASP A 12 9.17 -6.74 -22.40
N ALA A 13 10.33 -6.13 -22.17
CA ALA A 13 11.61 -6.80 -22.24
C ALA A 13 11.84 -7.79 -21.08
N GLN A 14 12.68 -8.77 -21.32
CA GLN A 14 13.16 -9.68 -20.26
C GLN A 14 13.94 -8.89 -19.21
N GLY A 15 13.56 -9.01 -17.93
CA GLY A 15 14.08 -8.24 -16.82
C GLY A 15 13.12 -7.15 -16.34
N VAL A 16 11.99 -6.93 -17.03
CA VAL A 16 10.90 -6.06 -16.55
C VAL A 16 9.82 -6.91 -15.88
N MET A 17 9.41 -6.49 -14.68
CA MET A 17 8.25 -7.08 -13.99
C MET A 17 7.41 -5.98 -13.35
N THR A 18 6.13 -6.26 -13.14
CA THR A 18 5.32 -5.43 -12.24
C THR A 18 5.64 -5.75 -10.78
N ALA A 19 5.43 -4.79 -9.88
CA ALA A 19 5.60 -5.00 -8.45
C ALA A 19 4.81 -6.21 -7.93
N VAL A 20 3.56 -6.35 -8.39
CA VAL A 20 2.67 -7.44 -7.99
C VAL A 20 3.24 -8.81 -8.40
N ASP A 21 3.74 -8.93 -9.62
CA ASP A 21 4.29 -10.19 -10.12
C ASP A 21 5.60 -10.54 -9.42
N PHE A 22 6.47 -9.55 -9.21
CA PHE A 22 7.71 -9.74 -8.47
C PHE A 22 7.46 -10.21 -7.03
N LEU A 23 6.62 -9.47 -6.27
CA LEU A 23 6.31 -9.81 -4.88
C LEU A 23 5.58 -11.15 -4.76
N ARG A 24 4.72 -11.49 -5.71
CA ARG A 24 4.08 -12.82 -5.76
C ARG A 24 5.11 -13.92 -5.99
N THR A 25 6.08 -13.70 -6.87
CA THR A 25 7.15 -14.65 -7.15
C THR A 25 8.01 -14.88 -5.92
N VAL A 26 8.46 -13.81 -5.26
CA VAL A 26 9.27 -13.89 -4.04
C VAL A 26 8.48 -14.48 -2.87
N GLY A 27 7.21 -14.12 -2.71
CA GLY A 27 6.33 -14.68 -1.68
C GLY A 27 6.11 -16.19 -1.82
N GLY A 28 6.12 -16.71 -3.05
CA GLY A 28 6.07 -18.15 -3.34
C GLY A 28 7.43 -18.85 -3.31
N ASN A 29 8.52 -18.11 -3.45
CA ASN A 29 9.89 -18.60 -3.43
C ASN A 29 10.83 -17.54 -2.81
N PRO A 30 11.03 -17.55 -1.48
CA PRO A 30 11.89 -16.57 -0.81
C PRO A 30 13.36 -16.62 -1.25
N ASP A 31 13.80 -17.73 -1.85
CA ASP A 31 15.15 -17.92 -2.39
C ASP A 31 15.24 -17.54 -3.88
N TYR A 32 14.24 -16.80 -4.41
CA TYR A 32 14.25 -16.32 -5.80
C TYR A 32 15.46 -15.42 -6.03
N PRO A 33 16.40 -15.81 -6.93
CA PRO A 33 17.62 -15.05 -7.10
C PRO A 33 17.36 -13.79 -7.93
N VAL A 34 17.89 -12.67 -7.46
CA VAL A 34 17.94 -11.42 -8.22
C VAL A 34 19.40 -11.03 -8.38
N GLU A 35 19.90 -11.13 -9.61
CA GLU A 35 21.30 -10.81 -9.91
C GLU A 35 21.41 -9.47 -10.64
N GLY A 36 22.47 -8.72 -10.35
CA GLY A 36 22.77 -7.45 -11.02
C GLY A 36 22.05 -6.25 -10.38
N GLU A 37 21.93 -5.19 -11.16
CA GLU A 37 21.41 -3.90 -10.73
C GLU A 37 19.88 -3.85 -10.94
N VAL A 38 19.16 -3.43 -9.93
CA VAL A 38 17.70 -3.30 -9.94
C VAL A 38 17.30 -1.83 -9.89
N VAL A 39 16.37 -1.45 -10.74
CA VAL A 39 15.68 -0.16 -10.66
C VAL A 39 14.21 -0.39 -10.36
N VAL A 40 13.72 0.22 -9.29
CA VAL A 40 12.30 0.23 -8.91
C VAL A 40 11.68 1.57 -9.26
N VAL A 41 10.58 1.55 -10.00
CA VAL A 41 9.85 2.76 -10.43
C VAL A 41 8.58 2.89 -9.60
N GLY A 42 8.52 3.90 -8.75
CA GLY A 42 7.39 4.20 -7.88
C GLY A 42 7.80 4.76 -6.52
N GLY A 43 6.88 5.41 -5.80
CA GLY A 43 7.15 6.11 -4.52
C GLY A 43 6.26 5.68 -3.35
N GLY A 44 5.40 4.65 -3.51
CA GLY A 44 4.54 4.13 -2.46
C GLY A 44 5.16 2.99 -1.67
N ASN A 45 4.49 2.52 -0.59
CA ASN A 45 4.96 1.43 0.26
C ASN A 45 5.25 0.15 -0.54
N VAL A 46 4.45 -0.18 -1.55
CA VAL A 46 4.70 -1.34 -2.42
C VAL A 46 6.04 -1.23 -3.16
N ALA A 47 6.47 0.00 -3.54
CA ALA A 47 7.79 0.20 -4.15
C ALA A 47 8.92 -0.04 -3.15
N ILE A 48 8.71 0.34 -1.89
CA ILE A 48 9.63 0.03 -0.78
C ILE A 48 9.73 -1.48 -0.57
N ASP A 49 8.60 -2.19 -0.54
CA ASP A 49 8.58 -3.67 -0.41
C ASP A 49 9.35 -4.34 -1.54
N VAL A 50 9.16 -3.89 -2.78
CA VAL A 50 9.89 -4.40 -3.96
C VAL A 50 11.39 -4.13 -3.83
N ALA A 51 11.78 -2.91 -3.45
CA ALA A 51 13.18 -2.53 -3.33
C ALA A 51 13.89 -3.35 -2.23
N ARG A 52 13.30 -3.44 -1.05
CA ARG A 52 13.84 -4.23 0.07
C ARG A 52 13.88 -5.73 -0.25
N SER A 53 12.83 -6.26 -0.89
CA SER A 53 12.82 -7.66 -1.34
C SER A 53 13.91 -7.92 -2.36
N SER A 54 14.18 -6.99 -3.28
CA SER A 54 15.27 -7.12 -4.25
C SER A 54 16.64 -7.19 -3.58
N VAL A 55 16.89 -6.36 -2.55
CA VAL A 55 18.12 -6.44 -1.74
C VAL A 55 18.24 -7.82 -1.10
N ARG A 56 17.17 -8.31 -0.47
CA ARG A 56 17.14 -9.61 0.24
C ARG A 56 17.29 -10.81 -0.69
N CYS A 57 16.85 -10.67 -1.94
CA CYS A 57 17.00 -11.68 -3.00
C CYS A 57 18.38 -11.66 -3.67
N GLY A 58 19.31 -10.77 -3.25
CA GLY A 58 20.69 -10.78 -3.66
C GLY A 58 21.07 -9.79 -4.76
N ALA A 59 20.24 -8.78 -5.06
CA ALA A 59 20.59 -7.72 -6.00
C ALA A 59 21.90 -7.03 -5.62
N ASN A 60 22.77 -6.76 -6.61
CA ASN A 60 24.04 -6.09 -6.38
C ASN A 60 23.86 -4.63 -5.92
N SER A 61 22.87 -3.97 -6.47
CA SER A 61 22.43 -2.64 -6.05
C SER A 61 20.95 -2.43 -6.37
N VAL A 62 20.28 -1.62 -5.57
CA VAL A 62 18.87 -1.27 -5.77
C VAL A 62 18.71 0.24 -5.71
N SER A 63 18.18 0.81 -6.80
CA SER A 63 17.83 2.23 -6.88
C SER A 63 16.33 2.38 -7.09
N MET A 64 15.70 3.26 -6.33
CA MET A 64 14.29 3.58 -6.45
C MET A 64 14.11 4.97 -7.04
N PHE A 65 13.18 5.13 -7.98
CA PHE A 65 12.86 6.39 -8.65
C PHE A 65 11.37 6.68 -8.55
N CYS A 66 11.02 7.89 -8.11
CA CYS A 66 9.63 8.33 -8.00
C CYS A 66 9.42 9.75 -8.54
N LEU A 67 8.17 10.05 -8.89
CA LEU A 67 7.77 11.36 -9.41
C LEU A 67 7.82 12.45 -8.35
N GLU A 68 7.44 12.10 -7.15
CA GLU A 68 7.26 13.00 -6.02
C GLU A 68 8.59 13.55 -5.50
N SER A 69 8.51 14.67 -4.79
CA SER A 69 9.60 15.12 -3.94
C SER A 69 9.70 14.22 -2.70
N ARG A 70 10.81 14.32 -1.97
CA ARG A 70 11.04 13.52 -0.77
C ARG A 70 9.91 13.65 0.26
N ASP A 71 9.46 14.86 0.50
CA ASP A 71 8.46 15.17 1.52
C ASP A 71 7.03 14.83 1.09
N ALA A 72 6.83 14.59 -0.21
CA ALA A 72 5.56 14.23 -0.82
C ALA A 72 5.45 12.75 -1.21
N MET A 73 6.45 11.92 -0.88
CA MET A 73 6.38 10.49 -1.16
C MET A 73 5.19 9.85 -0.45
N PRO A 74 4.40 9.00 -1.15
CA PRO A 74 3.27 8.30 -0.54
C PRO A 74 3.69 7.21 0.47
N ALA A 75 4.93 6.72 0.41
CA ALA A 75 5.46 5.75 1.35
C ALA A 75 5.67 6.37 2.75
N SER A 76 5.50 5.57 3.79
CA SER A 76 5.75 6.00 5.16
C SER A 76 7.22 6.37 5.38
N VAL A 77 7.46 7.38 6.20
CA VAL A 77 8.83 7.87 6.47
C VAL A 77 9.69 6.77 7.07
N GLU A 78 9.12 5.98 7.97
CA GLU A 78 9.78 4.85 8.62
C GLU A 78 10.25 3.80 7.61
N GLU A 79 9.39 3.39 6.68
CA GLU A 79 9.73 2.39 5.65
C GLU A 79 10.78 2.89 4.66
N VAL A 80 10.70 4.18 4.30
CA VAL A 80 11.74 4.81 3.44
C VAL A 80 13.09 4.81 4.14
N GLU A 81 13.12 5.08 5.45
CA GLU A 81 14.37 5.08 6.20
C GLU A 81 14.94 3.66 6.37
N GLU A 82 14.09 2.68 6.65
CA GLU A 82 14.49 1.26 6.70
C GLU A 82 15.10 0.80 5.36
N ALA A 83 14.46 1.15 4.24
CA ALA A 83 14.99 0.83 2.91
C ALA A 83 16.39 1.44 2.67
N ARG A 84 16.60 2.67 3.14
CA ARG A 84 17.92 3.32 3.05
C ARG A 84 18.97 2.65 3.91
N VAL A 85 18.63 2.25 5.12
CA VAL A 85 19.52 1.49 6.01
C VAL A 85 19.89 0.15 5.36
N GLU A 86 18.97 -0.50 4.66
CA GLU A 86 19.23 -1.71 3.89
C GLU A 86 20.07 -1.45 2.62
N GLY A 87 20.28 -0.20 2.22
CA GLY A 87 21.17 0.19 1.13
C GLY A 87 20.44 0.56 -0.17
N VAL A 88 19.14 0.81 -0.13
CA VAL A 88 18.38 1.30 -1.29
C VAL A 88 18.68 2.78 -1.53
N ASP A 89 19.05 3.12 -2.78
CA ASP A 89 19.23 4.52 -3.22
C ASP A 89 17.89 5.10 -3.69
N VAL A 90 17.40 6.14 -3.00
CA VAL A 90 16.09 6.75 -3.27
C VAL A 90 16.24 8.07 -4.02
N ASN A 91 15.75 8.10 -5.26
CA ASN A 91 15.82 9.23 -6.19
C ASN A 91 14.42 9.81 -6.45
N CYS A 92 14.18 11.03 -5.96
CA CYS A 92 12.90 11.74 -6.08
C CYS A 92 12.88 12.72 -7.26
N GLY A 93 11.69 12.97 -7.81
CA GLY A 93 11.47 13.95 -8.87
C GLY A 93 11.87 13.43 -10.26
N TRP A 94 11.71 12.14 -10.53
CA TRP A 94 12.05 11.51 -11.81
C TRP A 94 10.92 10.58 -12.27
N GLY A 95 10.49 10.75 -13.53
CA GLY A 95 9.54 9.86 -14.19
C GLY A 95 10.22 9.00 -15.26
N PRO A 96 9.78 7.76 -15.47
CA PRO A 96 10.34 6.90 -16.48
C PRO A 96 10.00 7.43 -17.89
N LYS A 97 10.95 7.32 -18.82
CA LYS A 97 10.78 7.71 -20.22
C LYS A 97 10.81 6.51 -21.15
N GLU A 98 11.83 5.69 -21.03
CA GLU A 98 12.00 4.47 -21.82
C GLU A 98 12.93 3.49 -21.11
N ILE A 99 12.74 2.21 -21.36
CA ILE A 99 13.62 1.13 -20.92
C ILE A 99 14.53 0.75 -22.09
N LEU A 100 15.83 0.79 -21.85
CA LEU A 100 16.84 0.44 -22.86
C LEU A 100 17.01 -1.07 -22.90
N THR A 101 17.06 -1.61 -24.11
CA THR A 101 17.15 -3.07 -24.30
C THR A 101 18.19 -3.43 -25.34
N GLU A 102 18.86 -4.55 -25.11
CA GLU A 102 19.73 -5.20 -26.07
C GLU A 102 19.37 -6.69 -26.17
N ASN A 103 19.15 -7.19 -27.38
CA ASN A 103 18.71 -8.57 -27.63
C ASN A 103 17.46 -8.99 -26.81
N GLY A 104 16.53 -8.05 -26.60
CA GLY A 104 15.29 -8.27 -25.83
C GLY A 104 15.45 -8.29 -24.32
N LYS A 105 16.63 -7.98 -23.78
CA LYS A 105 16.91 -7.89 -22.34
C LYS A 105 17.14 -6.44 -21.93
N VAL A 106 16.77 -6.12 -20.69
CA VAL A 106 17.04 -4.80 -20.08
C VAL A 106 18.53 -4.55 -19.96
N THR A 107 18.98 -3.36 -20.35
CA THR A 107 20.34 -2.85 -20.15
C THR A 107 20.35 -1.52 -19.40
N GLY A 108 19.21 -0.88 -19.23
CA GLY A 108 19.07 0.37 -18.51
C GLY A 108 17.69 0.96 -18.62
N ILE A 109 17.51 2.11 -17.99
CA ILE A 109 16.29 2.91 -18.06
C ILE A 109 16.64 4.39 -18.15
N VAL A 110 15.89 5.14 -18.95
CA VAL A 110 16.00 6.59 -19.06
C VAL A 110 14.86 7.23 -18.27
N PHE A 111 15.20 8.17 -17.43
CA PHE A 111 14.25 9.03 -16.69
C PHE A 111 14.27 10.44 -17.24
N LYS A 112 13.16 11.15 -17.04
CA LYS A 112 13.00 12.58 -17.27
C LYS A 112 12.62 13.28 -15.96
N LYS A 113 13.09 14.51 -15.80
CA LYS A 113 12.84 15.28 -14.59
C LYS A 113 11.36 15.58 -14.44
N CYS A 114 10.78 15.23 -13.29
CA CYS A 114 9.42 15.60 -12.91
C CYS A 114 9.44 16.97 -12.21
N LEU A 115 8.67 17.93 -12.74
CA LEU A 115 8.56 19.28 -12.22
C LEU A 115 7.39 19.40 -11.23
N SER A 116 6.27 18.74 -11.54
CA SER A 116 5.11 18.63 -10.66
C SER A 116 4.38 17.32 -10.92
N VAL A 117 3.74 16.76 -9.89
CA VAL A 117 2.95 15.51 -9.98
C VAL A 117 1.47 15.80 -10.12
N LEU A 118 0.99 16.90 -9.52
CA LEU A 118 -0.42 17.28 -9.48
C LEU A 118 -0.64 18.60 -10.24
N ASP A 119 -1.83 18.72 -10.81
CA ASP A 119 -2.33 19.99 -11.38
C ASP A 119 -2.81 20.96 -10.27
N GLU A 120 -3.26 22.15 -10.67
CA GLU A 120 -3.79 23.19 -9.78
C GLU A 120 -5.01 22.72 -8.96
N ASN A 121 -5.69 21.66 -9.40
CA ASN A 121 -6.87 21.09 -8.73
C ASN A 121 -6.51 19.87 -7.87
N GLY A 122 -5.22 19.55 -7.68
CA GLY A 122 -4.76 18.40 -6.93
C GLY A 122 -4.97 17.06 -7.65
N ARG A 123 -5.17 17.04 -8.98
CA ARG A 123 -5.34 15.82 -9.76
C ARG A 123 -3.99 15.37 -10.30
N PHE A 124 -3.80 14.07 -10.40
CA PHE A 124 -2.59 13.47 -10.97
C PHE A 124 -2.45 13.87 -12.45
N ALA A 125 -1.49 14.73 -12.73
CA ALA A 125 -1.16 15.27 -14.07
C ALA A 125 0.33 15.68 -14.09
N PRO A 126 1.25 14.71 -14.14
CA PRO A 126 2.67 15.00 -14.01
C PRO A 126 3.21 15.82 -15.19
N VAL A 127 3.98 16.87 -14.86
CA VAL A 127 4.67 17.74 -15.80
C VAL A 127 6.15 17.44 -15.78
N TYR A 128 6.76 17.31 -16.96
CA TYR A 128 8.15 16.92 -17.11
C TYR A 128 8.98 17.98 -17.84
N ASP A 129 10.27 18.06 -17.51
CA ASP A 129 11.28 18.69 -18.34
C ASP A 129 11.93 17.62 -19.23
N GLU A 130 11.55 17.62 -20.50
CA GLU A 130 12.04 16.64 -21.49
C GLU A 130 13.53 16.82 -21.82
N ASN A 131 14.14 17.99 -21.50
CA ASN A 131 15.55 18.27 -21.73
C ASN A 131 16.45 17.77 -20.59
N GLN A 132 15.88 17.52 -19.42
CA GLN A 132 16.60 16.96 -18.29
C GLN A 132 16.33 15.45 -18.18
N THR A 133 17.26 14.66 -18.67
CA THR A 133 17.18 13.20 -18.62
C THR A 133 18.31 12.60 -17.79
N LYS A 134 18.05 11.43 -17.22
CA LYS A 134 19.04 10.63 -16.47
C LYS A 134 18.94 9.19 -16.94
N THR A 135 20.05 8.65 -17.42
CA THR A 135 20.14 7.23 -17.79
C THR A 135 20.77 6.44 -16.65
N VAL A 136 20.16 5.31 -16.31
CA VAL A 136 20.61 4.40 -15.26
C VAL A 136 20.80 3.02 -15.88
N ALA A 137 22.01 2.47 -15.80
CA ALA A 137 22.27 1.10 -16.21
C ALA A 137 21.63 0.13 -15.18
N CYS A 138 20.95 -0.90 -15.66
CA CYS A 138 20.35 -1.93 -14.82
C CYS A 138 20.04 -3.17 -15.63
N SER A 139 19.90 -4.29 -14.95
CA SER A 139 19.48 -5.58 -15.53
C SER A 139 18.01 -5.90 -15.23
N HIS A 140 17.42 -5.23 -14.23
CA HIS A 140 16.02 -5.39 -13.85
C HIS A 140 15.33 -4.06 -13.65
N VAL A 141 14.08 -3.96 -14.12
CA VAL A 141 13.19 -2.82 -13.87
C VAL A 141 11.88 -3.35 -13.27
N TYR A 142 11.55 -2.91 -12.06
CA TYR A 142 10.30 -3.27 -11.41
C TYR A 142 9.35 -2.08 -11.34
N LEU A 143 8.19 -2.21 -12.01
CA LEU A 143 7.19 -1.15 -12.11
C LEU A 143 6.22 -1.22 -10.94
N SER A 144 6.30 -0.27 -10.02
CA SER A 144 5.45 -0.13 -8.84
C SER A 144 4.57 1.14 -8.92
N ILE A 145 3.90 1.33 -10.06
CA ILE A 145 3.12 2.52 -10.42
C ILE A 145 1.62 2.33 -10.23
N GLY A 146 1.25 1.48 -9.30
CA GLY A 146 -0.13 1.16 -8.96
C GLY A 146 -0.58 -0.19 -9.49
N GLN A 147 -1.82 -0.52 -9.13
CA GLN A 147 -2.46 -1.79 -9.43
C GLN A 147 -3.79 -1.56 -10.15
N ALA A 148 -4.26 -2.59 -10.86
CA ALA A 148 -5.56 -2.62 -11.52
C ALA A 148 -6.37 -3.80 -11.02
N ILE A 149 -7.70 -3.63 -10.96
CA ILE A 149 -8.62 -4.73 -10.67
C ILE A 149 -8.79 -5.53 -11.94
N GLU A 150 -8.54 -6.81 -11.85
CA GLU A 150 -8.72 -7.78 -12.94
C GLU A 150 -9.79 -8.78 -12.51
N TRP A 151 -10.95 -8.68 -13.13
CA TRP A 151 -12.08 -9.58 -12.85
C TRP A 151 -11.98 -10.90 -13.63
N GLY A 152 -11.25 -10.90 -14.76
CA GLY A 152 -11.27 -12.03 -15.69
C GLY A 152 -12.72 -12.35 -16.09
N HIS A 153 -13.12 -13.60 -15.94
CA HIS A 153 -14.47 -14.09 -16.23
C HIS A 153 -15.41 -14.12 -15.01
N LEU A 154 -14.94 -13.62 -13.84
CA LEU A 154 -15.68 -13.74 -12.57
C LEU A 154 -17.07 -13.09 -12.62
N LEU A 155 -17.20 -12.00 -13.36
CA LEU A 155 -18.45 -11.21 -13.46
C LEU A 155 -19.25 -11.50 -14.72
N ASP A 156 -18.83 -12.44 -15.57
CA ASP A 156 -19.53 -12.77 -16.81
C ASP A 156 -20.96 -13.23 -16.52
N GLY A 157 -21.92 -12.58 -17.19
CA GLY A 157 -23.35 -12.86 -16.99
C GLY A 157 -23.97 -12.34 -15.69
N SER A 158 -23.20 -11.68 -14.83
CA SER A 158 -23.73 -11.03 -13.63
C SER A 158 -24.32 -9.66 -13.94
N LYS A 159 -25.11 -9.12 -12.97
CA LYS A 159 -25.64 -7.75 -13.02
C LYS A 159 -24.74 -6.76 -12.25
N VAL A 160 -23.54 -7.17 -11.87
CA VAL A 160 -22.60 -6.29 -11.14
C VAL A 160 -22.16 -5.15 -12.06
N GLU A 161 -22.40 -3.93 -11.61
CA GLU A 161 -21.95 -2.72 -12.29
C GLU A 161 -20.53 -2.36 -11.88
N LEU A 162 -19.74 -1.88 -12.85
CA LEU A 162 -18.38 -1.41 -12.60
C LEU A 162 -18.32 0.11 -12.72
N GLY A 163 -17.70 0.73 -11.73
CA GLY A 163 -17.48 2.17 -11.64
C GLY A 163 -16.05 2.57 -12.05
N ARG A 164 -15.61 3.70 -11.53
CA ARG A 164 -14.29 4.25 -11.79
C ARG A 164 -13.18 3.28 -11.33
N GLY A 165 -12.17 3.13 -12.18
CA GLY A 165 -11.02 2.25 -11.87
C GLY A 165 -11.37 0.77 -11.87
N ASN A 166 -12.44 0.39 -12.55
CA ASN A 166 -12.92 -1.00 -12.64
C ASN A 166 -13.39 -1.58 -11.31
N GLY A 167 -13.70 -0.71 -10.31
CA GLY A 167 -14.24 -1.12 -9.02
C GLY A 167 -15.73 -1.50 -9.14
N ALA A 168 -16.18 -2.45 -8.32
CA ALA A 168 -17.59 -2.83 -8.29
C ALA A 168 -18.43 -1.76 -7.58
N VAL A 169 -19.63 -1.49 -8.13
CA VAL A 169 -20.60 -0.59 -7.50
C VAL A 169 -21.45 -1.39 -6.51
N ALA A 170 -21.57 -0.88 -5.30
CA ALA A 170 -22.38 -1.51 -4.25
C ALA A 170 -22.98 -0.46 -3.31
N ASP A 171 -24.03 -0.85 -2.59
CA ASP A 171 -24.62 -0.04 -1.52
C ASP A 171 -23.63 0.10 -0.35
N SER A 172 -23.44 1.31 0.13
CA SER A 172 -22.43 1.63 1.14
C SER A 172 -22.71 1.10 2.55
N LEU A 173 -23.94 0.71 2.83
CA LEU A 173 -24.36 0.15 4.13
C LEU A 173 -24.34 -1.38 4.11
N THR A 174 -24.81 -1.96 3.00
CA THR A 174 -24.99 -3.40 2.90
C THR A 174 -23.89 -4.10 2.13
N TYR A 175 -23.06 -3.37 1.38
CA TYR A 175 -22.05 -3.92 0.48
C TYR A 175 -22.63 -4.80 -0.64
N GLN A 176 -23.95 -4.77 -0.85
CA GLN A 176 -24.65 -5.51 -1.88
C GLN A 176 -24.53 -4.81 -3.21
N THR A 177 -24.28 -5.57 -4.28
CA THR A 177 -24.23 -5.07 -5.67
C THR A 177 -25.64 -5.06 -6.29
N ALA A 178 -25.73 -4.66 -7.57
CA ALA A 178 -26.97 -4.81 -8.35
C ALA A 178 -27.37 -6.29 -8.57
N GLN A 179 -26.46 -7.21 -8.41
CA GLN A 179 -26.73 -8.64 -8.30
C GLN A 179 -26.98 -8.98 -6.82
N GLU A 180 -28.21 -9.33 -6.47
CA GLU A 180 -28.67 -9.41 -5.08
C GLU A 180 -27.89 -10.39 -4.19
N ASP A 181 -27.32 -11.46 -4.77
CA ASP A 181 -26.54 -12.48 -4.08
C ASP A 181 -25.02 -12.23 -4.11
N ILE A 182 -24.57 -11.08 -4.66
CA ILE A 182 -23.17 -10.70 -4.71
C ILE A 182 -22.91 -9.48 -3.81
N PHE A 183 -21.98 -9.68 -2.89
CA PHE A 183 -21.49 -8.64 -1.97
C PHE A 183 -20.00 -8.40 -2.22
N VAL A 184 -19.57 -7.15 -2.10
CA VAL A 184 -18.18 -6.75 -2.36
C VAL A 184 -17.62 -5.89 -1.24
N GLY A 185 -16.32 -5.95 -1.02
CA GLY A 185 -15.62 -5.13 -0.02
C GLY A 185 -14.12 -5.08 -0.28
N GLY A 186 -13.40 -4.26 0.48
CA GLY A 186 -11.97 -4.04 0.27
C GLY A 186 -11.67 -3.32 -1.04
N ASP A 187 -10.48 -3.51 -1.58
CA ASP A 187 -9.93 -2.75 -2.72
C ASP A 187 -10.80 -2.77 -3.97
N VAL A 188 -11.53 -3.85 -4.22
CA VAL A 188 -12.43 -3.98 -5.38
C VAL A 188 -13.66 -3.07 -5.29
N TYR A 189 -13.94 -2.52 -4.09
CA TYR A 189 -15.06 -1.61 -3.85
C TYR A 189 -14.58 -0.19 -3.51
N THR A 190 -13.64 -0.07 -2.55
CA THR A 190 -13.21 1.25 -2.04
C THR A 190 -12.00 1.82 -2.78
N GLY A 191 -11.36 1.06 -3.67
CA GLY A 191 -10.01 1.30 -4.14
C GLY A 191 -8.96 0.89 -3.10
N PRO A 192 -7.66 1.02 -3.41
CA PRO A 192 -6.58 0.61 -2.53
C PRO A 192 -6.63 1.31 -1.16
N LYS A 193 -6.66 0.51 -0.10
CA LYS A 193 -6.65 0.94 1.30
C LYS A 193 -5.84 -0.03 2.16
N PHE A 194 -5.82 0.20 3.48
CA PHE A 194 -5.14 -0.67 4.42
C PHE A 194 -5.92 -1.97 4.67
N ALA A 195 -5.21 -3.03 5.08
CA ALA A 195 -5.83 -4.31 5.39
C ALA A 195 -6.94 -4.21 6.44
N ILE A 196 -6.82 -3.28 7.41
CA ILE A 196 -7.85 -3.06 8.42
C ILE A 196 -9.17 -2.55 7.83
N ASP A 197 -9.13 -1.76 6.74
CA ASP A 197 -10.33 -1.30 6.04
C ASP A 197 -11.03 -2.48 5.35
N ALA A 198 -10.25 -3.39 4.74
CA ALA A 198 -10.78 -4.61 4.14
C ALA A 198 -11.40 -5.55 5.18
N ILE A 199 -10.79 -5.68 6.38
CA ILE A 199 -11.33 -6.44 7.50
C ILE A 199 -12.66 -5.83 7.96
N ALA A 200 -12.74 -4.51 8.09
CA ALA A 200 -13.97 -3.82 8.47
C ALA A 200 -15.07 -4.05 7.43
N ALA A 201 -14.77 -3.88 6.14
CA ALA A 201 -15.72 -4.16 5.06
C ALA A 201 -16.19 -5.62 5.07
N GLY A 202 -15.28 -6.57 5.31
CA GLY A 202 -15.59 -7.99 5.43
C GLY A 202 -16.54 -8.31 6.57
N LYS A 203 -16.35 -7.68 7.74
CA LYS A 203 -17.27 -7.84 8.88
C LYS A 203 -18.68 -7.31 8.58
N GLU A 204 -18.78 -6.14 7.98
CA GLU A 204 -20.08 -5.55 7.63
C GLU A 204 -20.75 -6.33 6.50
N GLY A 205 -19.98 -6.76 5.47
CA GLY A 205 -20.47 -7.61 4.41
C GLY A 205 -20.98 -8.96 4.91
N ALA A 206 -20.27 -9.59 5.87
CA ALA A 206 -20.73 -10.85 6.50
C ALA A 206 -22.07 -10.72 7.20
N VAL A 207 -22.33 -9.59 7.89
CA VAL A 207 -23.65 -9.30 8.47
C VAL A 207 -24.71 -9.22 7.38
N SER A 208 -24.43 -8.60 6.26
CA SER A 208 -25.35 -8.49 5.13
C SER A 208 -25.64 -9.85 4.51
N ILE A 209 -24.62 -10.65 4.26
CA ILE A 209 -24.76 -12.02 3.73
C ILE A 209 -25.57 -12.88 4.70
N HIS A 210 -25.26 -12.82 6.01
CA HIS A 210 -26.03 -13.56 7.01
C HIS A 210 -27.51 -13.21 6.98
N ARG A 211 -27.83 -11.92 6.91
CA ARG A 211 -29.22 -11.44 6.84
C ARG A 211 -29.89 -11.83 5.51
N PHE A 212 -29.17 -11.76 4.41
CA PHE A 212 -29.67 -12.12 3.08
C PHE A 212 -30.17 -13.56 3.01
N VAL A 213 -29.44 -14.48 3.64
CA VAL A 213 -29.83 -15.91 3.64
C VAL A 213 -30.89 -16.26 4.70
N GLN A 214 -31.25 -15.33 5.59
CA GLN A 214 -32.29 -15.56 6.59
C GLN A 214 -33.66 -15.08 6.08
N PRO A 215 -34.70 -15.93 6.13
CA PRO A 215 -36.05 -15.54 5.71
C PRO A 215 -36.57 -14.31 6.49
N ASN A 216 -37.24 -13.39 5.80
CA ASN A 216 -37.90 -12.23 6.38
C ASN A 216 -36.99 -11.27 7.17
N THR A 217 -35.68 -11.26 6.85
CA THR A 217 -34.70 -10.38 7.49
C THR A 217 -34.37 -9.21 6.59
N SER A 218 -34.43 -7.98 7.12
CA SER A 218 -34.00 -6.78 6.37
C SER A 218 -32.49 -6.60 6.43
N LEU A 219 -31.87 -6.25 5.30
CA LEU A 219 -30.45 -5.91 5.25
C LEU A 219 -30.11 -4.60 5.99
N THR A 220 -31.07 -3.69 6.13
CA THR A 220 -30.84 -2.31 6.58
C THR A 220 -31.37 -2.02 7.99
N ILE A 221 -32.47 -2.66 8.42
CA ILE A 221 -33.08 -2.39 9.73
C ILE A 221 -32.11 -2.72 10.85
N GLY A 222 -31.91 -1.78 11.79
CA GLY A 222 -31.04 -1.94 12.94
C GLY A 222 -29.52 -1.96 12.59
N ARG A 223 -29.16 -1.61 11.37
CA ARG A 223 -27.74 -1.32 11.04
C ARG A 223 -27.39 0.04 11.61
N ASN A 224 -26.59 0.04 12.67
CA ASN A 224 -26.07 1.28 13.23
C ASN A 224 -25.05 1.88 12.26
N ARG A 225 -25.36 3.07 11.78
CA ARG A 225 -24.32 3.92 11.17
C ARG A 225 -23.50 4.47 12.31
N ARG A 226 -22.22 4.11 12.34
CA ARG A 226 -21.27 4.73 13.26
C ARG A 226 -20.88 6.07 12.67
N ASP A 227 -21.29 7.14 13.29
CA ASP A 227 -20.77 8.46 12.97
C ASP A 227 -19.41 8.61 13.67
N PHE A 228 -18.35 8.75 12.86
CA PHE A 228 -17.04 9.02 13.39
C PHE A 228 -16.87 10.53 13.53
N ILE A 229 -16.59 10.97 14.73
CA ILE A 229 -16.21 12.35 14.98
C ILE A 229 -14.72 12.47 14.69
N ALA A 230 -14.36 13.33 13.73
CA ALA A 230 -12.97 13.69 13.53
C ALA A 230 -12.47 14.45 14.76
N LEU A 231 -11.48 13.90 15.45
CA LEU A 231 -10.85 14.57 16.57
C LEU A 231 -9.97 15.71 16.05
N ASP A 232 -10.13 16.91 16.61
CA ASP A 232 -9.18 18.00 16.43
C ASP A 232 -7.91 17.68 17.22
N LYS A 233 -6.92 17.10 16.52
CA LYS A 233 -5.69 16.63 17.15
C LYS A 233 -4.78 17.75 17.65
N GLU A 234 -4.97 18.97 17.17
CA GLU A 234 -4.17 20.13 17.55
C GLU A 234 -4.65 20.78 18.85
N ASN A 235 -5.95 20.61 19.17
CA ASN A 235 -6.57 21.20 20.35
C ASN A 235 -6.97 20.17 21.43
N ILE A 236 -6.38 18.99 21.44
CA ILE A 236 -6.60 18.00 22.49
C ILE A 236 -5.90 18.45 23.77
N SER A 237 -6.69 18.63 24.86
CA SER A 237 -6.10 18.86 26.18
C SER A 237 -5.48 17.58 26.72
N VAL A 238 -4.15 17.57 26.87
CA VAL A 238 -3.38 16.46 27.41
C VAL A 238 -2.81 16.72 28.80
N ALA A 239 -3.22 17.80 29.44
CA ALA A 239 -2.66 18.25 30.71
C ALA A 239 -2.73 17.26 31.87
N GLN A 240 -3.65 16.31 31.80
CA GLN A 240 -3.84 15.25 32.83
C GLN A 240 -3.23 13.89 32.45
N TYR A 241 -2.58 13.81 31.28
CA TYR A 241 -1.96 12.57 30.80
C TYR A 241 -0.44 12.66 30.88
N ASP A 242 0.20 11.51 30.97
CA ASP A 242 1.65 11.41 30.91
C ASP A 242 2.15 11.83 29.52
N THR A 243 3.05 12.81 29.47
CA THR A 243 3.65 13.35 28.24
C THR A 243 5.04 12.75 27.96
N GLY A 244 5.38 11.63 28.60
CA GLY A 244 6.65 10.94 28.38
C GLY A 244 6.89 10.59 26.92
N ASP A 245 8.17 10.41 26.58
CA ASP A 245 8.58 10.07 25.21
C ASP A 245 8.02 8.72 24.74
N ARG A 246 7.68 8.64 23.46
CA ARG A 246 7.26 7.40 22.82
C ARG A 246 8.37 6.35 22.94
N GLN A 247 8.00 5.17 23.41
CA GLN A 247 8.90 4.04 23.44
C GLN A 247 9.03 3.41 22.06
N VAL A 248 10.23 2.96 21.73
CA VAL A 248 10.51 2.26 20.46
C VAL A 248 11.02 0.86 20.80
N PRO A 249 10.46 -0.20 20.18
CA PRO A 249 10.99 -1.55 20.35
C PRO A 249 12.43 -1.63 19.85
N GLY A 250 13.21 -2.53 20.44
CA GLY A 250 14.56 -2.79 19.96
C GLY A 250 14.57 -3.57 18.65
N VAL A 251 15.75 -3.71 18.06
CA VAL A 251 15.99 -4.52 16.85
C VAL A 251 17.01 -5.61 17.22
N ASP A 252 16.72 -6.85 16.81
CA ASP A 252 17.63 -7.97 16.93
C ASP A 252 18.79 -7.82 15.92
N LYS A 253 19.94 -7.38 16.42
CA LYS A 253 21.15 -7.15 15.62
C LYS A 253 21.81 -8.44 15.11
N SER A 254 21.38 -9.61 15.57
CA SER A 254 21.87 -10.89 15.07
C SER A 254 21.26 -11.28 13.71
N ILE A 255 20.16 -10.62 13.32
CA ILE A 255 19.50 -10.83 12.04
C ILE A 255 20.10 -9.89 10.99
N ASP A 256 20.69 -10.46 9.97
CA ASP A 256 21.10 -9.70 8.78
C ASP A 256 19.86 -9.34 7.94
N GLN A 257 19.37 -8.12 8.10
CA GLN A 257 18.18 -7.63 7.42
C GLN A 257 18.35 -7.53 5.90
N LYS A 258 19.59 -7.46 5.39
CA LYS A 258 19.87 -7.40 3.95
C LYS A 258 19.76 -8.76 3.26
N HIS A 259 19.88 -9.86 4.00
CA HIS A 259 19.89 -11.20 3.45
C HIS A 259 18.86 -12.12 4.12
N SER A 260 17.85 -11.55 4.78
CA SER A 260 16.83 -12.34 5.49
C SER A 260 15.46 -11.67 5.43
N PHE A 261 14.42 -12.47 5.23
CA PHE A 261 13.03 -12.07 5.39
C PHE A 261 12.51 -12.22 6.83
N ARG A 262 13.38 -12.60 7.78
CA ARG A 262 12.99 -12.66 9.19
C ARG A 262 12.77 -11.26 9.73
N ASP A 263 11.70 -11.10 10.50
CA ASP A 263 11.46 -9.86 11.22
C ASP A 263 12.51 -9.68 12.32
N ALA A 264 13.23 -8.59 12.27
CA ALA A 264 14.25 -8.22 13.26
C ALA A 264 13.69 -7.34 14.39
N HIS A 265 12.42 -6.90 14.30
CA HIS A 265 11.81 -6.08 15.33
C HIS A 265 11.54 -6.91 16.58
N LEU A 266 11.98 -6.41 17.73
CA LEU A 266 11.65 -6.98 19.02
C LEU A 266 10.31 -6.44 19.52
N THR A 267 9.67 -7.18 20.44
CA THR A 267 8.51 -6.68 21.15
C THR A 267 8.92 -5.71 22.25
N TYR A 268 7.98 -4.91 22.74
CA TYR A 268 8.20 -4.09 23.93
C TYR A 268 8.56 -4.93 25.15
N THR A 269 9.50 -4.45 25.95
CA THR A 269 9.72 -4.95 27.31
C THR A 269 8.55 -4.57 28.22
N GLU A 270 8.40 -5.24 29.36
CA GLU A 270 7.36 -4.89 30.34
C GLU A 270 7.44 -3.41 30.78
N ALA A 271 8.64 -2.88 30.96
CA ALA A 271 8.85 -1.48 31.32
C ALA A 271 8.36 -0.53 30.22
N GLN A 272 8.65 -0.85 28.95
CA GLN A 272 8.18 -0.07 27.81
C GLN A 272 6.65 -0.14 27.66
N VAL A 273 6.05 -1.32 27.87
CA VAL A 273 4.58 -1.45 27.87
C VAL A 273 3.95 -0.58 28.96
N LYS A 274 4.51 -0.57 30.16
CA LYS A 274 4.03 0.30 31.26
C LYS A 274 4.14 1.78 30.91
N ALA A 275 5.26 2.20 30.32
CA ALA A 275 5.45 3.58 29.90
C ALA A 275 4.45 4.00 28.79
N GLU A 276 4.25 3.15 27.78
CA GLU A 276 3.29 3.43 26.69
C GLU A 276 1.83 3.43 27.17
N THR A 277 1.46 2.52 28.07
CA THR A 277 0.10 2.47 28.62
C THR A 277 -0.20 3.64 29.55
N ALA A 278 0.81 4.19 30.25
CA ALA A 278 0.63 5.39 31.08
C ALA A 278 0.26 6.64 30.27
N ARG A 279 0.75 6.74 29.03
CA ARG A 279 0.44 7.86 28.10
C ARG A 279 -0.75 7.60 27.19
N CYS A 280 -1.43 6.47 27.33
CA CYS A 280 -2.56 6.09 26.48
C CYS A 280 -3.79 6.94 26.81
N LEU A 281 -4.38 7.60 25.80
CA LEU A 281 -5.58 8.43 25.95
C LEU A 281 -6.88 7.63 26.05
N GLY A 282 -6.83 6.30 25.86
CA GLY A 282 -8.02 5.43 25.94
C GLY A 282 -9.08 5.71 24.87
N CYS A 283 -8.75 6.37 23.77
CA CYS A 283 -9.69 6.86 22.75
C CYS A 283 -10.48 5.75 22.02
N GLY A 284 -10.04 4.51 22.09
CA GLY A 284 -10.74 3.33 21.55
C GLY A 284 -11.46 2.50 22.62
N ALA A 285 -11.41 2.88 23.89
CA ALA A 285 -12.05 2.13 24.95
C ALA A 285 -13.58 2.28 24.88
N SER A 286 -14.29 1.15 25.01
CA SER A 286 -15.75 1.16 25.13
C SER A 286 -16.14 1.75 26.48
N VAL A 287 -16.96 2.77 26.46
CA VAL A 287 -17.55 3.38 27.67
C VAL A 287 -18.99 2.94 27.77
N VAL A 288 -19.36 2.32 28.88
CA VAL A 288 -20.75 2.01 29.20
C VAL A 288 -21.39 3.24 29.87
N ASP A 289 -22.39 3.82 29.22
CA ASP A 289 -23.24 4.83 29.84
C ASP A 289 -24.29 4.16 30.75
N PRO A 290 -24.13 4.23 32.06
CA PRO A 290 -25.05 3.54 32.98
C PRO A 290 -26.48 4.07 32.89
N ASN A 291 -26.69 5.27 32.35
CA ASN A 291 -28.03 5.85 32.17
C ASN A 291 -28.73 5.39 30.88
N LYS A 292 -27.99 4.75 29.98
CA LYS A 292 -28.52 4.25 28.70
C LYS A 292 -28.42 2.73 28.57
N CYS A 293 -27.73 2.09 29.48
CA CYS A 293 -27.64 0.63 29.52
C CYS A 293 -28.93 0.06 30.08
N ILE A 294 -29.62 -0.74 29.31
CA ILE A 294 -30.88 -1.39 29.70
C ILE A 294 -30.70 -2.85 30.18
N GLY A 295 -29.51 -3.25 30.54
CA GLY A 295 -29.15 -4.59 31.00
C GLY A 295 -28.41 -5.43 29.99
#